data_8f14585b3a7a7098f1892d4c3200d890
#
_entry.id   8f14585b3a7a7098f1892d4c3200d890
#
_cell.length_a   1.000
_cell.length_b   1.000
_cell.length_c   1.000
_cell.angle_alpha   90.00
_cell.angle_beta   90.00
_cell.angle_gamma   90.00
#
_symmetry.space_group_name_H-M   'P 1'
#
loop_
_entity.id
_entity.type
_entity.pdbx_description
1 polymer ?
#
loop_
_entity_poly.entity_id
_entity_poly.type
_entity_poly.pdbx_seq_one_letter_code
_entity_poly.pdbx_strand_id
1 'polypeptide(L)'
;MSIINTITTAAIILITSSILSAEESKKSAPEAEPKMASPKGAKAYIIFPKDGKTVKKKFLVRFGLKKMGIAPAGIKFPNTGHHHLIIDGAKFDMTLPLPMSETLKHFGAGQTEAILELKPGKHTLKLVFADHLHRLHEPPVISEEITITVKE
;
A
#
# COMPACT_ATOMS: atom_id res chain seq x y z
N MET A 1 47.83 18.22 87.49
CA MET A 1 47.65 19.07 86.28
C MET A 1 47.59 18.09 85.10
N SER A 2 46.37 17.88 84.66
CA SER A 2 46.14 16.89 83.59
C SER A 2 45.43 17.65 82.40
N ILE A 3 46.12 17.57 81.27
CA ILE A 3 45.60 18.21 80.04
C ILE A 3 44.88 17.11 79.21
N ILE A 4 43.59 17.26 79.08
CA ILE A 4 42.78 16.34 78.28
C ILE A 4 42.83 16.83 76.82
N ASN A 5 43.33 15.98 75.92
CA ASN A 5 43.39 16.24 74.51
C ASN A 5 42.12 15.68 73.87
N THR A 6 41.27 16.51 73.36
CA THR A 6 40.06 16.11 72.66
C THR A 6 40.36 15.90 71.18
N ILE A 7 40.27 14.67 70.74
CA ILE A 7 40.42 14.30 69.31
C ILE A 7 39.05 14.44 68.64
N THR A 8 38.92 15.40 67.74
CA THR A 8 37.72 15.58 66.90
C THR A 8 37.83 14.71 65.67
N THR A 9 37.01 13.66 65.62
CA THR A 9 36.91 12.77 64.46
C THR A 9 36.03 13.45 63.39
N ALA A 10 36.63 13.81 62.28
CA ALA A 10 35.90 14.29 61.11
C ALA A 10 35.36 13.10 60.30
N ALA A 11 34.07 12.95 60.21
CA ALA A 11 33.42 11.97 59.37
C ALA A 11 33.37 12.46 57.92
N ILE A 12 34.09 11.79 57.04
CA ILE A 12 34.03 12.04 55.58
C ILE A 12 32.83 11.29 55.04
N ILE A 13 31.80 12.00 54.64
CA ILE A 13 30.62 11.45 53.92
C ILE A 13 31.02 11.33 52.43
N LEU A 14 31.28 10.11 51.97
CA LEU A 14 31.37 9.84 50.53
C LEU A 14 29.97 9.84 49.91
N ILE A 15 29.67 10.87 49.15
CA ILE A 15 28.48 10.94 48.30
C ILE A 15 28.82 10.19 47.01
N THR A 16 28.41 8.92 46.88
CA THR A 16 28.44 8.20 45.62
C THR A 16 27.28 8.65 44.73
N SER A 17 27.55 9.52 43.78
CA SER A 17 26.61 9.90 42.74
C SER A 17 26.45 8.74 41.79
N SER A 18 25.34 7.99 41.92
CA SER A 18 24.90 7.02 40.93
C SER A 18 24.49 7.75 39.68
N ILE A 19 25.29 7.70 38.64
CA ILE A 19 24.93 8.14 37.30
C ILE A 19 24.01 7.06 36.75
N LEU A 20 22.70 7.30 36.83
CA LEU A 20 21.69 6.49 36.16
C LEU A 20 21.75 6.85 34.66
N SER A 21 22.50 6.05 33.89
CA SER A 21 22.48 6.11 32.43
C SER A 21 21.09 5.73 31.97
N ALA A 22 20.31 6.73 31.57
CA ALA A 22 19.10 6.51 30.80
C ALA A 22 19.53 5.98 29.42
N GLU A 23 19.49 4.67 29.23
CA GLU A 23 19.47 4.05 27.90
C GLU A 23 18.18 4.45 27.22
N GLU A 24 18.25 5.50 26.43
CA GLU A 24 17.21 5.90 25.51
C GLU A 24 17.04 4.76 24.49
N SER A 25 16.08 3.88 24.74
CA SER A 25 15.66 2.85 23.79
C SER A 25 15.26 3.54 22.50
N LYS A 26 16.16 3.56 21.54
CA LYS A 26 15.96 4.04 20.18
C LYS A 26 14.95 3.06 19.54
N LYS A 27 13.65 3.33 19.74
CA LYS A 27 12.56 2.60 19.07
C LYS A 27 12.76 2.80 17.56
N SER A 28 13.38 1.81 16.92
CA SER A 28 13.53 1.79 15.47
C SER A 28 12.13 1.92 14.87
N ALA A 29 11.97 2.85 13.92
CA ALA A 29 10.75 2.93 13.13
C ALA A 29 10.46 1.53 12.54
N PRO A 30 9.22 1.06 12.53
CA PRO A 30 8.91 -0.26 11.98
C PRO A 30 9.40 -0.30 10.53
N GLU A 31 10.28 -1.25 10.25
CA GLU A 31 10.78 -1.49 8.90
C GLU A 31 9.57 -1.80 8.00
N ALA A 32 9.44 -1.08 6.89
CA ALA A 32 8.31 -1.25 5.99
C ALA A 32 8.30 -2.70 5.48
N GLU A 33 7.17 -3.38 5.60
CA GLU A 33 7.02 -4.74 5.07
C GLU A 33 7.47 -4.80 3.61
N PRO A 34 8.22 -5.84 3.18
CA PRO A 34 8.61 -6.00 1.79
C PRO A 34 7.35 -6.14 0.90
N LYS A 35 7.45 -5.70 -0.35
CA LYS A 35 6.38 -5.87 -1.35
C LYS A 35 6.10 -7.36 -1.54
N MET A 36 4.82 -7.72 -1.72
CA MET A 36 4.47 -9.11 -2.01
C MET A 36 4.95 -9.49 -3.41
N ALA A 37 5.57 -10.68 -3.52
CA ALA A 37 6.00 -11.21 -4.82
C ALA A 37 4.79 -11.57 -5.69
N SER A 38 4.91 -11.40 -7.01
CA SER A 38 3.97 -11.97 -7.98
C SER A 38 4.60 -13.17 -8.69
N PRO A 39 3.85 -14.25 -8.95
CA PRO A 39 4.38 -15.42 -9.65
C PRO A 39 4.67 -15.10 -11.11
N LYS A 40 5.65 -15.82 -11.70
CA LYS A 40 6.02 -15.65 -13.11
C LYS A 40 4.81 -15.83 -14.03
N GLY A 41 4.53 -14.81 -14.85
CA GLY A 41 3.41 -14.78 -15.77
C GLY A 41 2.08 -14.38 -15.11
N ALA A 42 2.09 -13.84 -13.90
CA ALA A 42 0.94 -13.12 -13.36
C ALA A 42 0.57 -11.96 -14.29
N LYS A 43 -0.71 -11.81 -14.60
CA LYS A 43 -1.19 -10.75 -15.49
C LYS A 43 -2.60 -10.33 -15.13
N ALA A 44 -2.81 -9.02 -14.97
CA ALA A 44 -4.13 -8.41 -15.00
C ALA A 44 -4.50 -8.04 -16.44
N TYR A 45 -5.79 -8.06 -16.78
CA TYR A 45 -6.27 -7.65 -18.10
C TYR A 45 -7.76 -7.28 -18.05
N ILE A 46 -8.20 -6.42 -18.96
CA ILE A 46 -9.62 -6.07 -19.08
C ILE A 46 -10.29 -7.10 -20.00
N ILE A 47 -11.29 -7.80 -19.46
CA ILE A 47 -12.10 -8.76 -20.23
C ILE A 47 -13.08 -8.01 -21.12
N PHE A 48 -13.74 -6.99 -20.56
CA PHE A 48 -14.70 -6.13 -21.24
C PHE A 48 -14.68 -4.73 -20.59
N PRO A 49 -14.80 -3.64 -21.40
CA PRO A 49 -14.83 -3.61 -22.85
C PRO A 49 -13.48 -4.00 -23.47
N LYS A 50 -13.48 -4.33 -24.77
CA LYS A 50 -12.24 -4.51 -25.55
C LYS A 50 -11.71 -3.16 -26.00
N ASP A 51 -10.42 -3.11 -26.31
CA ASP A 51 -9.79 -1.95 -26.92
C ASP A 51 -10.54 -1.49 -28.18
N GLY A 52 -10.67 -0.17 -28.36
CA GLY A 52 -11.44 0.45 -29.44
C GLY A 52 -12.95 0.38 -29.32
N LYS A 53 -13.51 -0.27 -28.27
CA LYS A 53 -14.96 -0.46 -28.12
C LYS A 53 -15.69 0.85 -27.85
N THR A 54 -16.84 1.01 -28.51
CA THR A 54 -17.83 2.04 -28.16
C THR A 54 -18.81 1.49 -27.12
N VAL A 55 -19.04 2.24 -26.05
CA VAL A 55 -19.95 1.91 -24.95
C VAL A 55 -20.91 3.05 -24.67
N LYS A 56 -21.99 2.78 -23.92
CA LYS A 56 -22.91 3.82 -23.41
C LYS A 56 -22.29 4.53 -22.21
N LYS A 57 -22.84 5.66 -21.80
CA LYS A 57 -22.41 6.45 -20.63
C LYS A 57 -22.25 5.59 -19.37
N LYS A 58 -23.18 4.66 -19.13
CA LYS A 58 -23.14 3.68 -18.06
C LYS A 58 -22.90 2.30 -18.66
N PHE A 59 -21.79 1.65 -18.29
CA PHE A 59 -21.36 0.38 -18.87
C PHE A 59 -20.66 -0.52 -17.87
N LEU A 60 -20.69 -1.82 -18.15
CA LEU A 60 -19.97 -2.83 -17.36
C LEU A 60 -18.50 -2.84 -17.73
N VAL A 61 -17.62 -2.98 -16.73
CA VAL A 61 -16.22 -3.37 -16.92
C VAL A 61 -15.97 -4.68 -16.19
N ARG A 62 -15.35 -5.66 -16.87
CA ARG A 62 -14.95 -6.95 -16.29
C ARG A 62 -13.44 -7.06 -16.23
N PHE A 63 -12.94 -7.51 -15.08
CA PHE A 63 -11.53 -7.65 -14.78
C PHE A 63 -11.10 -9.10 -14.91
N GLY A 64 -9.94 -9.31 -15.51
CA GLY A 64 -9.31 -10.61 -15.64
C GLY A 64 -8.00 -10.66 -14.88
N LEU A 65 -7.69 -11.84 -14.35
CA LEU A 65 -6.46 -12.11 -13.63
C LEU A 65 -5.96 -13.51 -14.01
N LYS A 66 -4.63 -13.67 -14.17
CA LYS A 66 -3.97 -14.96 -14.37
C LYS A 66 -2.95 -15.19 -13.27
N LYS A 67 -2.88 -16.47 -12.83
CA LYS A 67 -1.88 -16.99 -11.86
C LYS A 67 -1.87 -16.34 -10.48
N MET A 68 -2.89 -15.59 -10.14
CA MET A 68 -3.09 -15.01 -8.81
C MET A 68 -4.55 -15.16 -8.41
N GLY A 69 -4.81 -15.09 -7.11
CA GLY A 69 -6.15 -15.12 -6.54
C GLY A 69 -6.64 -13.73 -6.16
N ILE A 70 -7.96 -13.57 -6.09
CA ILE A 70 -8.59 -12.37 -5.55
C ILE A 70 -8.73 -12.51 -4.04
N ALA A 71 -8.33 -11.48 -3.30
CA ALA A 71 -8.58 -11.35 -1.88
C ALA A 71 -9.00 -9.91 -1.57
N PRO A 72 -9.88 -9.67 -0.59
CA PRO A 72 -10.21 -8.33 -0.13
C PRO A 72 -8.97 -7.57 0.39
N ALA A 73 -9.03 -6.24 0.32
CA ALA A 73 -8.06 -5.36 0.96
C ALA A 73 -7.91 -5.71 2.45
N GLY A 74 -6.70 -5.64 2.98
CA GLY A 74 -6.39 -6.03 4.37
C GLY A 74 -6.16 -7.53 4.57
N ILE A 75 -6.55 -8.40 3.64
CA ILE A 75 -6.33 -9.86 3.75
C ILE A 75 -5.00 -10.23 3.10
N LYS A 76 -4.02 -10.57 3.93
CA LYS A 76 -2.69 -11.03 3.51
C LYS A 76 -2.71 -12.52 3.22
N PHE A 77 -2.61 -12.90 1.95
CA PHE A 77 -2.48 -14.28 1.52
C PHE A 77 -1.53 -14.37 0.32
N PRO A 78 -0.67 -15.41 0.21
CA PRO A 78 0.29 -15.53 -0.89
C PRO A 78 -0.37 -15.49 -2.26
N ASN A 79 0.22 -14.74 -3.21
CA ASN A 79 -0.24 -14.61 -4.59
C ASN A 79 -1.69 -14.10 -4.70
N THR A 80 -2.12 -13.23 -3.80
CA THR A 80 -3.46 -12.64 -3.84
C THR A 80 -3.40 -11.11 -3.74
N GLY A 81 -4.53 -10.50 -4.07
CA GLY A 81 -4.73 -9.05 -3.98
C GLY A 81 -6.09 -8.65 -4.53
N HIS A 82 -6.24 -7.39 -4.87
CA HIS A 82 -7.48 -6.82 -5.38
C HIS A 82 -7.23 -5.83 -6.50
N HIS A 83 -8.25 -5.59 -7.30
CA HIS A 83 -8.16 -4.73 -8.47
C HIS A 83 -8.26 -3.24 -8.12
N HIS A 84 -7.49 -2.44 -8.86
CA HIS A 84 -7.69 -1.01 -9.04
C HIS A 84 -7.84 -0.72 -10.53
N LEU A 85 -8.60 0.31 -10.88
CA LEU A 85 -8.78 0.75 -12.25
C LEU A 85 -8.33 2.19 -12.40
N ILE A 86 -7.37 2.41 -13.27
CA ILE A 86 -6.90 3.73 -13.69
C ILE A 86 -7.75 4.17 -14.88
N ILE A 87 -8.29 5.38 -14.80
CA ILE A 87 -9.08 6.03 -15.84
C ILE A 87 -8.29 7.26 -16.31
N ASP A 88 -8.19 7.44 -17.62
CA ASP A 88 -7.58 8.61 -18.27
C ASP A 88 -6.15 8.90 -17.80
N GLY A 89 -5.37 7.83 -17.62
CA GLY A 89 -3.95 7.92 -17.29
C GLY A 89 -3.64 8.60 -15.96
N ALA A 90 -4.54 8.46 -14.96
CA ALA A 90 -4.30 9.00 -13.62
C ALA A 90 -2.92 8.57 -13.09
N LYS A 91 -2.15 9.55 -12.65
CA LYS A 91 -0.78 9.34 -12.16
C LYS A 91 -0.80 8.93 -10.69
N PHE A 92 0.10 8.05 -10.32
CA PHE A 92 0.35 7.64 -8.95
C PHE A 92 1.82 7.24 -8.77
N ASP A 93 2.30 7.29 -7.54
CA ASP A 93 3.65 6.82 -7.20
C ASP A 93 3.64 5.30 -7.01
N MET A 94 4.40 4.58 -7.84
CA MET A 94 4.51 3.11 -7.79
C MET A 94 5.23 2.59 -6.56
N THR A 95 5.86 3.44 -5.78
CA THR A 95 6.55 3.07 -4.54
C THR A 95 5.67 3.15 -3.31
N LEU A 96 4.55 3.86 -3.41
CA LEU A 96 3.57 4.09 -2.35
C LEU A 96 2.32 3.22 -2.53
N PRO A 97 1.50 3.06 -1.48
CA PRO A 97 0.16 2.51 -1.62
C PRO A 97 -0.68 3.31 -2.61
N LEU A 98 -1.46 2.61 -3.44
CA LEU A 98 -2.31 3.24 -4.45
C LEU A 98 -3.37 4.13 -3.79
N PRO A 99 -3.49 5.40 -4.20
CA PRO A 99 -4.54 6.27 -3.70
C PRO A 99 -5.91 5.86 -4.26
N MET A 100 -6.98 6.40 -3.69
CA MET A 100 -8.34 6.31 -4.22
C MET A 100 -8.78 7.68 -4.72
N SER A 101 -9.37 7.71 -5.92
CA SER A 101 -9.92 8.93 -6.52
C SER A 101 -11.02 8.60 -7.52
N GLU A 102 -11.60 9.63 -8.15
CA GLU A 102 -12.55 9.42 -9.24
C GLU A 102 -11.93 8.74 -10.45
N THR A 103 -10.64 8.96 -10.68
CA THR A 103 -9.89 8.40 -11.82
C THR A 103 -8.98 7.22 -11.43
N LEU A 104 -8.89 6.88 -10.16
CA LEU A 104 -8.22 5.68 -9.67
C LEU A 104 -9.17 4.94 -8.72
N LYS A 105 -10.00 4.07 -9.30
CA LYS A 105 -11.04 3.33 -8.59
C LYS A 105 -10.47 2.13 -7.86
N HIS A 106 -10.95 1.90 -6.64
CA HIS A 106 -10.55 0.82 -5.76
C HIS A 106 -11.65 -0.24 -5.64
N PHE A 107 -11.31 -1.52 -5.78
CA PHE A 107 -12.22 -2.66 -5.72
C PHE A 107 -11.82 -3.61 -4.57
N GLY A 108 -11.72 -3.03 -3.37
CA GLY A 108 -11.15 -3.67 -2.19
C GLY A 108 -11.98 -4.78 -1.55
N ALA A 109 -13.22 -5.00 -1.98
CA ALA A 109 -14.01 -6.15 -1.52
C ALA A 109 -13.82 -7.40 -2.40
N GLY A 110 -12.85 -7.39 -3.34
CA GLY A 110 -12.57 -8.51 -4.24
C GLY A 110 -13.48 -8.54 -5.48
N GLN A 111 -14.02 -7.40 -5.88
CA GLN A 111 -14.86 -7.31 -7.08
C GLN A 111 -14.04 -7.65 -8.34
N THR A 112 -14.65 -8.39 -9.25
CA THR A 112 -14.09 -8.75 -10.56
C THR A 112 -14.80 -8.05 -11.71
N GLU A 113 -15.80 -7.24 -11.40
CA GLU A 113 -16.51 -6.40 -12.35
C GLU A 113 -17.09 -5.18 -11.64
N ALA A 114 -17.39 -4.14 -12.41
CA ALA A 114 -18.01 -2.93 -11.91
C ALA A 114 -18.81 -2.23 -13.02
N ILE A 115 -19.83 -1.49 -12.62
CA ILE A 115 -20.49 -0.53 -13.50
C ILE A 115 -19.77 0.80 -13.39
N LEU A 116 -19.28 1.32 -14.51
CA LEU A 116 -18.73 2.66 -14.62
C LEU A 116 -19.73 3.59 -15.26
N GLU A 117 -19.67 4.87 -14.87
CA GLU A 117 -20.33 5.96 -15.55
C GLU A 117 -19.29 7.02 -15.88
N LEU A 118 -19.10 7.30 -17.19
CA LEU A 118 -18.14 8.26 -17.70
C LEU A 118 -18.86 9.23 -18.65
N LYS A 119 -18.33 10.44 -18.77
CA LYS A 119 -18.83 11.45 -19.72
C LYS A 119 -18.61 10.96 -21.16
N PRO A 120 -19.44 11.40 -22.12
CA PRO A 120 -19.17 11.12 -23.53
C PRO A 120 -17.80 11.60 -23.96
N GLY A 121 -17.08 10.78 -24.76
CA GLY A 121 -15.73 11.07 -25.22
C GLY A 121 -14.84 9.83 -25.30
N LYS A 122 -13.56 10.04 -25.60
CA LYS A 122 -12.54 8.99 -25.52
C LYS A 122 -12.00 8.91 -24.11
N HIS A 123 -11.85 7.69 -23.60
CA HIS A 123 -11.30 7.40 -22.29
C HIS A 123 -10.29 6.26 -22.38
N THR A 124 -9.29 6.25 -21.53
CA THR A 124 -8.39 5.12 -21.35
C THR A 124 -8.67 4.39 -20.06
N LEU A 125 -8.51 3.07 -20.06
CA LEU A 125 -8.70 2.20 -18.91
C LEU A 125 -7.49 1.28 -18.77
N LYS A 126 -6.96 1.16 -17.55
CA LYS A 126 -5.85 0.25 -17.21
C LYS A 126 -6.07 -0.38 -15.84
N LEU A 127 -5.92 -1.68 -15.71
CA LEU A 127 -5.99 -2.37 -14.44
C LEU A 127 -4.62 -2.43 -13.75
N VAL A 128 -4.65 -2.25 -12.45
CA VAL A 128 -3.54 -2.51 -11.54
C VAL A 128 -4.02 -3.48 -10.48
N PHE A 129 -3.21 -4.48 -10.16
CA PHE A 129 -3.51 -5.44 -9.12
C PHE A 129 -2.58 -5.21 -7.93
N ALA A 130 -3.15 -4.95 -6.76
CA ALA A 130 -2.42 -4.54 -5.56
C ALA A 130 -2.57 -5.53 -4.41
N ASP A 131 -1.60 -5.55 -3.51
CA ASP A 131 -1.56 -6.38 -2.32
C ASP A 131 -2.57 -5.88 -1.24
N HIS A 132 -2.61 -6.57 -0.11
CA HIS A 132 -3.47 -6.24 1.04
C HIS A 132 -3.25 -4.83 1.62
N LEU A 133 -2.10 -4.19 1.37
CA LEU A 133 -1.75 -2.83 1.77
C LEU A 133 -1.86 -1.82 0.60
N HIS A 134 -2.54 -2.17 -0.50
CA HIS A 134 -2.68 -1.35 -1.70
C HIS A 134 -1.37 -1.07 -2.44
N ARG A 135 -0.32 -1.85 -2.19
CA ARG A 135 0.98 -1.69 -2.86
C ARG A 135 1.07 -2.61 -4.07
N LEU A 136 1.83 -2.17 -5.07
CA LEU A 136 2.13 -3.02 -6.22
C LEU A 136 2.92 -4.26 -5.79
N HIS A 137 2.61 -5.40 -6.41
CA HIS A 137 3.43 -6.61 -6.31
C HIS A 137 4.80 -6.40 -6.97
N GLU A 138 5.73 -7.31 -6.69
CA GLU A 138 7.05 -7.35 -7.34
C GLU A 138 7.24 -8.68 -8.08
N PRO A 139 7.34 -8.70 -9.43
CA PRO A 139 7.09 -7.60 -10.37
C PRO A 139 5.64 -7.06 -10.35
N PRO A 140 5.39 -5.81 -10.82
CA PRO A 140 4.05 -5.24 -10.86
C PRO A 140 3.09 -6.03 -11.76
N VAL A 141 1.85 -6.22 -11.31
CA VAL A 141 0.78 -6.90 -12.08
C VAL A 141 -0.18 -5.83 -12.62
N ILE A 142 0.08 -5.42 -13.84
CA ILE A 142 -0.60 -4.29 -14.50
C ILE A 142 -1.07 -4.77 -15.88
N SER A 143 -2.25 -4.30 -16.33
CA SER A 143 -2.77 -4.62 -17.67
C SER A 143 -2.16 -3.71 -18.74
N GLU A 144 -2.33 -4.11 -19.99
CA GLU A 144 -2.30 -3.16 -21.10
C GLU A 144 -3.36 -2.08 -20.88
N GLU A 145 -3.09 -0.88 -21.40
CA GLU A 145 -4.07 0.19 -21.45
C GLU A 145 -4.97 0.00 -22.67
N ILE A 146 -6.27 0.12 -22.49
CA ILE A 146 -7.23 0.12 -23.58
C ILE A 146 -7.85 1.51 -23.75
N THR A 147 -8.24 1.84 -24.98
CA THR A 147 -9.02 3.04 -25.30
C THR A 147 -10.46 2.68 -25.63
N ILE A 148 -11.40 3.40 -25.08
CA ILE A 148 -12.83 3.25 -25.37
C ILE A 148 -13.43 4.59 -25.80
N THR A 149 -14.58 4.52 -26.48
CA THR A 149 -15.39 5.70 -26.80
C THR A 149 -16.73 5.60 -26.08
N VAL A 150 -17.03 6.56 -25.23
CA VAL A 150 -18.31 6.66 -24.53
C VAL A 150 -19.26 7.52 -25.36
N LYS A 151 -20.48 7.02 -25.63
CA LYS A 151 -21.57 7.74 -26.27
C LYS A 151 -22.67 8.06 -25.25
N GLU A 152 -23.54 9.02 -25.59
CA GLU A 152 -24.74 9.33 -24.83
C GLU A 152 -25.63 8.09 -24.58
#